data_28d37832605bb9a15765972224719961
#
_entry.id   28d37832605bb9a15765972224719961
#
_cell.length_a   1.000
_cell.length_b   1.000
_cell.length_c   1.000
_cell.angle_alpha   90.00
_cell.angle_beta   90.00
_cell.angle_gamma   90.00
#
_symmetry.space_group_name_H-M   'P 1'
#
loop_
_entity.id
_entity.type
_entity.pdbx_description
1 polymer ?
#
loop_
_entity_poly.entity_id
_entity_poly.type
_entity_poly.pdbx_seq_one_letter_code
_entity_poly.pdbx_strand_id
1 'polypeptide(L)'
;MTPMAHAPRPSISFMPWLVAALASLVAPLLAMQALLESPSPTPWVLVAGPMLALGLMGAGMITSAAAARFRIGVLMALLAAIGLVLAARMMGMPSLAHPAATGLAFIAASVSFAARGKLFARSAADKGWWIAMFVVAGEAAMLGTAAAMPGALPDWLLVLLPAQWASMAIQTALTGAGTIAAGSALIALVGTAAVTLLVARLLPRRWPYALMFSAWLGLSALVWHYPPPPSRAALSDGGTRPAETGMRKASGFSAPGADRPHAAVAAPTRPAAKAAPHRPRSAL
;
A
#
# COMPACT_ATOMS: atom_id res chain seq x y z
N MET A 1 -47.29 34.57 21.35
CA MET A 1 -46.46 34.43 20.16
C MET A 1 -45.01 34.39 20.63
N THR A 2 -44.43 33.20 20.80
CA THR A 2 -43.00 32.99 21.15
C THR A 2 -42.14 33.14 19.90
N PRO A 3 -41.12 34.02 19.90
CA PRO A 3 -40.26 34.13 18.76
C PRO A 3 -39.51 32.81 18.51
N MET A 4 -39.67 32.24 17.30
CA MET A 4 -38.89 31.10 16.86
C MET A 4 -37.40 31.50 16.89
N ALA A 5 -36.65 30.97 17.87
CA ALA A 5 -35.23 31.10 17.93
C ALA A 5 -34.60 30.51 16.64
N HIS A 6 -34.06 31.35 15.78
CA HIS A 6 -33.30 30.92 14.62
C HIS A 6 -32.12 30.09 15.11
N ALA A 7 -32.17 28.78 14.85
CA ALA A 7 -31.01 27.92 15.10
C ALA A 7 -29.81 28.48 14.30
N PRO A 8 -28.66 28.70 14.93
CA PRO A 8 -27.49 29.22 14.24
C PRO A 8 -27.12 28.26 13.11
N ARG A 9 -27.01 28.80 11.88
CA ARG A 9 -26.53 28.04 10.72
C ARG A 9 -25.13 27.52 11.04
N PRO A 10 -24.83 26.23 10.86
CA PRO A 10 -23.49 25.73 11.06
C PRO A 10 -22.54 26.47 10.10
N SER A 11 -21.62 27.23 10.65
CA SER A 11 -20.53 27.84 9.89
C SER A 11 -19.71 26.70 9.28
N ILE A 12 -19.69 26.60 7.96
CA ILE A 12 -18.88 25.62 7.24
C ILE A 12 -17.42 26.06 7.47
N SER A 13 -16.75 25.41 8.42
CA SER A 13 -15.33 25.64 8.63
C SER A 13 -14.57 25.17 7.38
N PHE A 14 -13.79 26.03 6.75
CA PHE A 14 -12.95 25.71 5.61
C PHE A 14 -11.74 24.84 6.00
N MET A 15 -11.31 24.92 7.26
CA MET A 15 -10.12 24.24 7.79
C MET A 15 -10.07 22.72 7.52
N PRO A 16 -11.13 21.92 7.82
CA PRO A 16 -11.08 20.48 7.56
C PRO A 16 -10.87 20.13 6.09
N TRP A 17 -11.41 20.94 5.18
CA TRP A 17 -11.27 20.73 3.74
C TRP A 17 -9.85 21.04 3.25
N LEU A 18 -9.24 22.10 3.77
CA LEU A 18 -7.84 22.42 3.50
C LEU A 18 -6.90 21.32 4.00
N VAL A 19 -7.10 20.86 5.24
CA VAL A 19 -6.32 19.77 5.82
C VAL A 19 -6.51 18.48 5.02
N ALA A 20 -7.73 18.17 4.60
CA ALA A 20 -8.01 17.03 3.75
C ALA A 20 -7.26 17.12 2.41
N ALA A 21 -7.27 18.27 1.74
CA ALA A 21 -6.56 18.47 0.48
C ALA A 21 -5.04 18.35 0.65
N LEU A 22 -4.48 18.95 1.70
CA LEU A 22 -3.04 18.84 2.03
C LEU A 22 -2.64 17.39 2.32
N ALA A 23 -3.38 16.70 3.18
CA ALA A 23 -3.07 15.32 3.56
C ALA A 23 -3.30 14.32 2.41
N SER A 24 -4.24 14.60 1.50
CA SER A 24 -4.61 13.67 0.43
C SER A 24 -3.83 13.83 -0.87
N LEU A 25 -3.37 15.02 -1.18
CA LEU A 25 -2.70 15.32 -2.45
C LEU A 25 -1.28 15.82 -2.23
N VAL A 26 -1.12 16.90 -1.46
CA VAL A 26 0.18 17.58 -1.35
C VAL A 26 1.21 16.72 -0.63
N ALA A 27 0.88 16.20 0.54
CA ALA A 27 1.83 15.40 1.33
C ALA A 27 2.28 14.11 0.61
N PRO A 28 1.37 13.28 0.02
CA PRO A 28 1.79 12.11 -0.74
C PRO A 28 2.63 12.46 -1.98
N LEU A 29 2.32 13.54 -2.70
CA LEU A 29 3.09 13.96 -3.87
C LEU A 29 4.50 14.42 -3.49
N LEU A 30 4.64 15.24 -2.45
CA LEU A 30 5.95 15.67 -1.97
C LEU A 30 6.78 14.49 -1.45
N ALA A 31 6.16 13.55 -0.74
CA ALA A 31 6.83 12.34 -0.27
C ALA A 31 7.27 11.45 -1.45
N MET A 32 6.42 11.31 -2.47
CA MET A 32 6.72 10.56 -3.69
C MET A 32 7.90 11.18 -4.44
N GLN A 33 7.90 12.50 -4.62
CA GLN A 33 9.00 13.21 -5.25
C GLN A 33 10.30 13.05 -4.45
N ALA A 34 10.29 13.27 -3.13
CA ALA A 34 11.46 13.14 -2.28
C ALA A 34 12.08 11.73 -2.32
N LEU A 35 11.24 10.68 -2.37
CA LEU A 35 11.72 9.29 -2.46
C LEU A 35 12.32 8.95 -3.83
N LEU A 36 11.83 9.56 -4.89
CA LEU A 36 12.35 9.37 -6.25
C LEU A 36 13.65 10.14 -6.49
N GLU A 37 13.81 11.30 -5.85
CA GLU A 37 15.01 12.14 -5.94
C GLU A 37 16.11 11.71 -4.96
N SER A 38 15.87 10.69 -4.13
CA SER A 38 16.88 10.20 -3.18
C SER A 38 18.10 9.62 -3.88
N PRO A 39 19.31 9.64 -3.26
CA PRO A 39 20.54 9.10 -3.85
C PRO A 39 20.45 7.62 -4.26
N SER A 40 19.58 6.87 -3.62
CA SER A 40 19.18 5.51 -4.00
C SER A 40 17.70 5.51 -4.36
N PRO A 41 17.33 5.77 -5.63
CA PRO A 41 15.93 5.93 -6.00
C PRO A 41 15.15 4.64 -5.75
N THR A 42 14.08 4.76 -4.98
CA THR A 42 13.21 3.62 -4.69
C THR A 42 12.35 3.29 -5.92
N PRO A 43 12.22 2.02 -6.31
CA PRO A 43 11.36 1.63 -7.43
C PRO A 43 9.93 2.16 -7.29
N TRP A 44 9.34 2.66 -8.38
CA TRP A 44 7.98 3.22 -8.41
C TRP A 44 6.93 2.36 -7.72
N VAL A 45 7.04 1.05 -7.89
CA VAL A 45 6.10 0.09 -7.32
C VAL A 45 6.08 0.13 -5.79
N LEU A 46 7.22 0.32 -5.16
CA LEU A 46 7.35 0.36 -3.70
C LEU A 46 6.86 1.69 -3.13
N VAL A 47 7.02 2.78 -3.88
CA VAL A 47 6.60 4.13 -3.47
C VAL A 47 5.10 4.37 -3.72
N ALA A 48 4.59 3.95 -4.88
CA ALA A 48 3.24 4.30 -5.32
C ALA A 48 2.15 3.74 -4.39
N GLY A 49 2.29 2.48 -3.94
CA GLY A 49 1.29 1.84 -3.08
C GLY A 49 1.02 2.61 -1.79
N PRO A 50 2.04 2.81 -0.94
CA PRO A 50 1.90 3.56 0.32
C PRO A 50 1.39 4.99 0.10
N MET A 51 1.92 5.71 -0.88
CA MET A 51 1.53 7.11 -1.13
C MET A 51 0.10 7.24 -1.61
N LEU A 52 -0.34 6.37 -2.52
CA LEU A 52 -1.75 6.30 -2.95
C LEU A 52 -2.67 5.92 -1.79
N ALA A 53 -2.29 4.94 -0.96
CA ALA A 53 -3.08 4.54 0.21
C ALA A 53 -3.25 5.70 1.21
N LEU A 54 -2.16 6.44 1.51
CA LEU A 54 -2.19 7.60 2.40
C LEU A 54 -3.08 8.73 1.84
N GLY A 55 -2.99 8.99 0.55
CA GLY A 55 -3.84 9.99 -0.11
C GLY A 55 -5.32 9.63 -0.03
N LEU A 56 -5.68 8.38 -0.32
CA LEU A 56 -7.06 7.90 -0.19
C LEU A 56 -7.55 8.00 1.25
N MET A 57 -6.69 7.64 2.22
CA MET A 57 -7.01 7.70 3.64
C MET A 57 -7.26 9.13 4.08
N GLY A 58 -6.37 10.06 3.75
CA GLY A 58 -6.51 11.49 4.06
C GLY A 58 -7.81 12.06 3.50
N ALA A 59 -8.07 11.85 2.20
CA ALA A 59 -9.30 12.30 1.57
C ALA A 59 -10.54 11.65 2.19
N GLY A 60 -10.56 10.31 2.32
CA GLY A 60 -11.73 9.56 2.75
C GLY A 60 -12.11 9.81 4.21
N MET A 61 -11.14 9.73 5.12
CA MET A 61 -11.41 9.87 6.56
C MET A 61 -11.72 11.31 6.95
N ILE A 62 -10.88 12.28 6.56
CA ILE A 62 -11.05 13.67 7.01
C ILE A 62 -12.31 14.29 6.43
N THR A 63 -12.58 14.10 5.12
CA THR A 63 -13.79 14.68 4.50
C THR A 63 -15.07 13.99 4.97
N SER A 64 -15.06 12.66 5.18
CA SER A 64 -16.21 11.95 5.75
C SER A 64 -16.49 12.38 7.18
N ALA A 65 -15.44 12.61 7.99
CA ALA A 65 -15.57 13.10 9.36
C ALA A 65 -16.07 14.55 9.39
N ALA A 66 -15.54 15.44 8.55
CA ALA A 66 -15.92 16.85 8.49
C ALA A 66 -17.35 17.06 7.97
N ALA A 67 -17.72 16.34 6.92
CA ALA A 67 -19.06 16.43 6.34
C ALA A 67 -20.12 15.61 7.09
N ALA A 68 -19.71 14.71 8.00
CA ALA A 68 -20.56 13.68 8.63
C ALA A 68 -21.31 12.81 7.61
N ARG A 69 -20.82 12.74 6.36
CA ARG A 69 -21.46 12.06 5.22
C ARG A 69 -20.51 11.06 4.58
N PHE A 70 -20.81 9.78 4.71
CA PHE A 70 -20.02 8.69 4.12
C PHE A 70 -19.77 8.83 2.62
N ARG A 71 -20.82 9.16 1.84
CA ARG A 71 -20.74 9.26 0.37
C ARG A 71 -19.76 10.35 -0.08
N ILE A 72 -19.66 11.47 0.65
CA ILE A 72 -18.72 12.55 0.36
C ILE A 72 -17.30 12.04 0.57
N GLY A 73 -17.03 11.32 1.66
CA GLY A 73 -15.73 10.73 1.92
C GLY A 73 -15.29 9.76 0.82
N VAL A 74 -16.18 8.86 0.38
CA VAL A 74 -15.88 7.93 -0.72
C VAL A 74 -15.57 8.69 -2.01
N LEU A 75 -16.40 9.66 -2.39
CA LEU A 75 -16.20 10.45 -3.60
C LEU A 75 -14.87 11.20 -3.59
N MET A 76 -14.57 11.88 -2.48
CA MET A 76 -13.32 12.65 -2.34
C MET A 76 -12.10 11.73 -2.34
N ALA A 77 -12.18 10.53 -1.73
CA ALA A 77 -11.10 9.55 -1.80
C ALA A 77 -10.85 9.06 -3.24
N LEU A 78 -11.91 8.76 -4.00
CA LEU A 78 -11.78 8.34 -5.40
C LEU A 78 -11.22 9.46 -6.29
N LEU A 79 -11.66 10.70 -6.08
CA LEU A 79 -11.10 11.85 -6.79
C LEU A 79 -9.62 12.06 -6.47
N ALA A 80 -9.24 11.93 -5.19
CA ALA A 80 -7.84 11.98 -4.78
C ALA A 80 -7.01 10.85 -5.41
N ALA A 81 -7.55 9.62 -5.48
CA ALA A 81 -6.90 8.50 -6.14
C ALA A 81 -6.61 8.79 -7.61
N ILE A 82 -7.62 9.30 -8.35
CA ILE A 82 -7.47 9.67 -9.76
C ILE A 82 -6.41 10.78 -9.90
N GLY A 83 -6.50 11.82 -9.07
CA GLY A 83 -5.54 12.93 -9.08
C GLY A 83 -4.11 12.47 -8.82
N LEU A 84 -3.91 11.62 -7.80
CA LEU A 84 -2.59 11.08 -7.46
C LEU A 84 -2.03 10.15 -8.55
N VAL A 85 -2.87 9.29 -9.15
CA VAL A 85 -2.44 8.44 -10.26
C VAL A 85 -2.04 9.28 -11.46
N LEU A 86 -2.82 10.30 -11.81
CA LEU A 86 -2.46 11.21 -12.90
C LEU A 86 -1.15 11.94 -12.62
N ALA A 87 -0.96 12.47 -11.41
CA ALA A 87 0.27 13.11 -11.01
C ALA A 87 1.47 12.14 -11.03
N ALA A 88 1.32 10.93 -10.49
CA ALA A 88 2.34 9.89 -10.55
C ALA A 88 2.71 9.51 -12.00
N ARG A 89 1.72 9.48 -12.90
CA ARG A 89 1.96 9.27 -14.35
C ARG A 89 2.80 10.40 -14.95
N MET A 90 2.50 11.65 -14.60
CA MET A 90 3.31 12.81 -15.03
C MET A 90 4.74 12.75 -14.51
N MET A 91 4.95 12.13 -13.33
CA MET A 91 6.28 11.91 -12.74
C MET A 91 7.00 10.65 -13.28
N GLY A 92 6.43 9.95 -14.28
CA GLY A 92 7.07 8.80 -14.95
C GLY A 92 6.63 7.42 -14.46
N MET A 93 5.54 7.31 -13.68
CA MET A 93 5.00 6.00 -13.29
C MET A 93 4.58 5.19 -14.53
N PRO A 94 4.96 3.92 -14.66
CA PRO A 94 4.58 3.06 -15.79
C PRO A 94 3.07 2.85 -15.86
N SER A 95 2.58 2.36 -17.01
CA SER A 95 1.16 2.06 -17.21
C SER A 95 0.66 1.02 -16.20
N LEU A 96 -0.60 1.17 -15.77
CA LEU A 96 -1.24 0.21 -14.86
C LEU A 96 -1.32 -1.16 -15.54
N ALA A 97 -0.72 -2.17 -14.92
CA ALA A 97 -0.76 -3.55 -15.45
C ALA A 97 -2.20 -4.10 -15.45
N HIS A 98 -2.95 -3.85 -14.38
CA HIS A 98 -4.34 -4.30 -14.22
C HIS A 98 -5.24 -3.16 -13.72
N PRO A 99 -5.77 -2.30 -14.61
CA PRO A 99 -6.56 -1.13 -14.22
C PRO A 99 -7.84 -1.50 -13.44
N ALA A 100 -8.48 -2.63 -13.78
CA ALA A 100 -9.66 -3.10 -13.07
C ALA A 100 -9.34 -3.52 -11.63
N ALA A 101 -8.23 -4.25 -11.39
CA ALA A 101 -7.79 -4.64 -10.05
C ALA A 101 -7.40 -3.42 -9.22
N THR A 102 -6.70 -2.45 -9.83
CA THR A 102 -6.34 -1.19 -9.18
C THR A 102 -7.59 -0.38 -8.82
N GLY A 103 -8.57 -0.29 -9.71
CA GLY A 103 -9.84 0.35 -9.45
C GLY A 103 -10.61 -0.30 -8.29
N LEU A 104 -10.64 -1.64 -8.23
CA LEU A 104 -11.24 -2.37 -7.12
C LEU A 104 -10.55 -2.09 -5.79
N ALA A 105 -9.21 -2.06 -5.77
CA ALA A 105 -8.43 -1.72 -4.58
C ALA A 105 -8.74 -0.28 -4.10
N PHE A 106 -8.83 0.68 -5.01
CA PHE A 106 -9.21 2.06 -4.69
C PHE A 106 -10.63 2.16 -4.13
N ILE A 107 -11.60 1.46 -4.71
CA ILE A 107 -12.98 1.44 -4.20
C ILE A 107 -13.02 0.84 -2.79
N ALA A 108 -12.39 -0.33 -2.57
CA ALA A 108 -12.36 -0.99 -1.27
C ALA A 108 -11.70 -0.10 -0.20
N ALA A 109 -10.55 0.51 -0.51
CA ALA A 109 -9.84 1.43 0.38
C ALA A 109 -10.69 2.69 0.67
N SER A 110 -11.27 3.33 -0.35
CA SER A 110 -12.10 4.52 -0.21
C SER A 110 -13.31 4.27 0.70
N VAL A 111 -13.98 3.14 0.51
CA VAL A 111 -15.13 2.72 1.34
C VAL A 111 -14.68 2.48 2.78
N SER A 112 -13.55 1.79 2.98
CA SER A 112 -13.01 1.51 4.31
C SER A 112 -12.64 2.79 5.07
N PHE A 113 -11.91 3.70 4.44
CA PHE A 113 -11.48 4.94 5.07
C PHE A 113 -12.66 5.90 5.34
N ALA A 114 -13.58 6.04 4.39
CA ALA A 114 -14.78 6.86 4.58
C ALA A 114 -15.70 6.33 5.69
N ALA A 115 -15.79 5.00 5.85
CA ALA A 115 -16.56 4.37 6.93
C ALA A 115 -15.99 4.76 8.31
N ARG A 116 -14.66 4.75 8.48
CA ARG A 116 -13.99 5.16 9.71
C ARG A 116 -14.18 6.65 9.99
N GLY A 117 -14.02 7.50 8.97
CA GLY A 117 -14.28 8.93 9.09
C GLY A 117 -15.70 9.22 9.55
N LYS A 118 -16.71 8.51 9.01
CA LYS A 118 -18.08 8.61 9.46
C LYS A 118 -18.27 8.17 10.92
N LEU A 119 -17.56 7.13 11.36
CA LEU A 119 -17.58 6.69 12.75
C LEU A 119 -17.02 7.80 13.67
N PHE A 120 -15.91 8.45 13.30
CA PHE A 120 -15.35 9.56 14.07
C PHE A 120 -16.29 10.75 14.16
N ALA A 121 -16.97 11.11 13.05
CA ALA A 121 -18.02 12.14 13.09
C ALA A 121 -19.14 11.78 14.06
N ARG A 122 -19.55 10.50 14.12
CA ARG A 122 -20.62 10.04 15.01
C ARG A 122 -20.19 10.02 16.48
N SER A 123 -18.93 9.70 16.76
CA SER A 123 -18.41 9.56 18.13
C SER A 123 -17.99 10.90 18.76
N ALA A 124 -17.41 11.79 17.97
CA ALA A 124 -16.83 13.05 18.45
C ALA A 124 -17.50 14.30 17.86
N ALA A 125 -18.62 14.14 17.14
CA ALA A 125 -19.38 15.20 16.50
C ALA A 125 -18.49 16.13 15.66
N ASP A 126 -18.53 17.43 15.91
CA ASP A 126 -17.73 18.47 15.23
C ASP A 126 -16.22 18.32 15.39
N LYS A 127 -15.75 17.60 16.41
CA LYS A 127 -14.32 17.29 16.65
C LYS A 127 -13.85 16.02 15.95
N GLY A 128 -14.72 15.27 15.28
CA GLY A 128 -14.39 14.00 14.63
C GLY A 128 -13.31 14.11 13.56
N TRP A 129 -13.23 15.23 12.85
CA TRP A 129 -12.20 15.47 11.84
C TRP A 129 -10.80 15.64 12.43
N TRP A 130 -10.66 16.16 13.67
CA TRP A 130 -9.39 16.19 14.39
C TRP A 130 -8.85 14.79 14.67
N ILE A 131 -9.74 13.89 15.14
CA ILE A 131 -9.36 12.49 15.35
C ILE A 131 -8.92 11.85 14.03
N ALA A 132 -9.65 12.07 12.94
CA ALA A 132 -9.28 11.59 11.63
C ALA A 132 -7.90 12.11 11.20
N MET A 133 -7.62 13.39 11.41
CA MET A 133 -6.33 14.01 11.09
C MET A 133 -5.18 13.37 11.88
N PHE A 134 -5.34 13.17 13.19
CA PHE A 134 -4.29 12.54 14.00
C PHE A 134 -4.04 11.09 13.62
N VAL A 135 -5.09 10.34 13.29
CA VAL A 135 -4.94 8.96 12.81
C VAL A 135 -4.20 8.93 11.47
N VAL A 136 -4.59 9.80 10.52
CA VAL A 136 -3.92 9.91 9.21
C VAL A 136 -2.45 10.29 9.39
N ALA A 137 -2.15 11.27 10.24
CA ALA A 137 -0.77 11.70 10.51
C ALA A 137 0.06 10.58 11.17
N GLY A 138 -0.52 9.85 12.11
CA GLY A 138 0.14 8.71 12.77
C GLY A 138 0.45 7.58 11.81
N GLU A 139 -0.54 7.14 11.00
CA GLU A 139 -0.31 6.10 9.99
C GLU A 139 0.67 6.57 8.90
N ALA A 140 0.61 7.85 8.50
CA ALA A 140 1.56 8.42 7.54
C ALA A 140 3.00 8.43 8.09
N ALA A 141 3.18 8.79 9.35
CA ALA A 141 4.49 8.74 9.99
C ALA A 141 5.06 7.32 10.04
N MET A 142 4.23 6.32 10.41
CA MET A 142 4.65 4.91 10.46
C MET A 142 5.00 4.36 9.07
N LEU A 143 4.13 4.58 8.07
CA LEU A 143 4.39 4.12 6.70
C LEU A 143 5.57 4.86 6.06
N GLY A 144 5.71 6.16 6.33
CA GLY A 144 6.85 6.95 5.89
C GLY A 144 8.16 6.45 6.50
N THR A 145 8.17 6.13 7.80
CA THR A 145 9.33 5.54 8.47
C THR A 145 9.68 4.17 7.87
N ALA A 146 8.69 3.30 7.65
CA ALA A 146 8.90 2.00 7.04
C ALA A 146 9.45 2.09 5.60
N ALA A 147 9.01 3.10 4.84
CA ALA A 147 9.48 3.34 3.48
C ALA A 147 10.92 3.92 3.45
N ALA A 148 11.23 4.85 4.37
CA ALA A 148 12.54 5.50 4.44
C ALA A 148 13.62 4.61 5.08
N MET A 149 13.24 3.78 6.05
CA MET A 149 14.14 2.92 6.82
C MET A 149 13.57 1.50 6.90
N PRO A 150 13.75 0.66 5.86
CA PRO A 150 13.28 -0.72 5.87
C PRO A 150 13.81 -1.50 7.09
N GLY A 151 12.90 -2.17 7.82
CA GLY A 151 13.25 -2.92 9.04
C GLY A 151 13.32 -2.09 10.33
N ALA A 152 13.12 -0.77 10.30
CA ALA A 152 13.06 0.07 11.50
C ALA A 152 11.81 -0.20 12.36
N LEU A 153 10.73 -0.64 11.73
CA LEU A 153 9.49 -0.98 12.41
C LEU A 153 9.25 -2.50 12.34
N PRO A 154 8.77 -3.12 13.41
CA PRO A 154 8.46 -4.55 13.41
C PRO A 154 7.24 -4.82 12.50
N ASP A 155 7.27 -5.92 11.74
CA ASP A 155 6.25 -6.28 10.76
C ASP A 155 4.84 -6.40 11.35
N TRP A 156 4.73 -6.91 12.60
CA TRP A 156 3.44 -7.00 13.28
C TRP A 156 2.76 -5.64 13.48
N LEU A 157 3.55 -4.58 13.67
CA LEU A 157 3.02 -3.23 13.82
C LEU A 157 2.47 -2.71 12.50
N LEU A 158 3.17 -2.97 11.39
CA LEU A 158 2.73 -2.58 10.06
C LEU A 158 1.42 -3.28 9.67
N VAL A 159 1.28 -4.55 10.01
CA VAL A 159 0.05 -5.31 9.73
C VAL A 159 -1.17 -4.77 10.50
N LEU A 160 -0.97 -4.08 11.61
CA LEU A 160 -2.05 -3.41 12.33
C LEU A 160 -2.56 -2.13 11.62
N LEU A 161 -1.82 -1.60 10.65
CA LEU A 161 -2.15 -0.35 9.99
C LEU A 161 -3.10 -0.58 8.79
N PRO A 162 -4.31 -0.02 8.82
CA PRO A 162 -5.23 -0.13 7.69
C PRO A 162 -4.73 0.50 6.39
N ALA A 163 -3.91 1.55 6.47
CA ALA A 163 -3.27 2.11 5.28
C ALA A 163 -2.25 1.14 4.68
N GLN A 164 -1.61 0.29 5.49
CA GLN A 164 -0.76 -0.78 5.00
C GLN A 164 -1.54 -1.81 4.18
N TRP A 165 -2.74 -2.23 4.61
CA TRP A 165 -3.58 -3.14 3.82
C TRP A 165 -3.97 -2.54 2.47
N ALA A 166 -4.34 -1.24 2.47
CA ALA A 166 -4.61 -0.52 1.23
C ALA A 166 -3.37 -0.44 0.33
N SER A 167 -2.20 -0.14 0.91
CA SER A 167 -0.91 -0.13 0.22
C SER A 167 -0.62 -1.48 -0.44
N MET A 168 -0.73 -2.58 0.31
CA MET A 168 -0.50 -3.94 -0.19
C MET A 168 -1.47 -4.31 -1.31
N ALA A 169 -2.77 -3.98 -1.18
CA ALA A 169 -3.77 -4.23 -2.22
C ALA A 169 -3.48 -3.43 -3.50
N ILE A 170 -3.07 -2.17 -3.36
CA ILE A 170 -2.71 -1.32 -4.49
C ILE A 170 -1.41 -1.79 -5.15
N GLN A 171 -0.38 -2.12 -4.38
CA GLN A 171 0.90 -2.63 -4.90
C GLN A 171 0.72 -3.93 -5.69
N THR A 172 -0.02 -4.90 -5.16
CA THR A 172 -0.30 -6.16 -5.86
C THR A 172 -1.07 -5.94 -7.16
N ALA A 173 -1.99 -4.97 -7.18
CA ALA A 173 -2.70 -4.59 -8.39
C ALA A 173 -1.78 -3.91 -9.43
N LEU A 174 -0.87 -3.04 -8.98
CA LEU A 174 0.10 -2.34 -9.84
C LEU A 174 1.16 -3.28 -10.41
N THR A 175 1.59 -4.30 -9.65
CA THR A 175 2.64 -5.26 -10.07
C THR A 175 2.13 -6.39 -10.96
N GLY A 176 0.84 -6.47 -11.20
CA GLY A 176 0.25 -7.49 -12.05
C GLY A 176 0.02 -8.85 -11.36
N ALA A 177 0.21 -8.94 -10.03
CA ALA A 177 -0.11 -10.15 -9.28
C ALA A 177 -1.64 -10.43 -9.20
N GLY A 178 -2.46 -9.43 -9.53
CA GLY A 178 -3.91 -9.52 -9.64
C GLY A 178 -4.66 -9.47 -8.31
N THR A 179 -6.00 -9.56 -8.41
CA THR A 179 -6.91 -9.43 -7.25
C THR A 179 -6.82 -10.60 -6.27
N ILE A 180 -6.48 -11.81 -6.76
CA ILE A 180 -6.36 -13.01 -5.91
C ILE A 180 -5.20 -12.84 -4.93
N ALA A 181 -4.06 -12.33 -5.40
CA ALA A 181 -2.90 -12.06 -4.56
C ALA A 181 -3.15 -10.97 -3.50
N ALA A 182 -4.05 -10.02 -3.78
CA ALA A 182 -4.48 -8.98 -2.84
C ALA A 182 -5.63 -9.42 -1.92
N GLY A 183 -6.09 -10.67 -2.02
CA GLY A 183 -7.35 -11.15 -1.43
C GLY A 183 -7.46 -10.88 0.07
N SER A 184 -6.45 -11.23 0.86
CA SER A 184 -6.45 -11.00 2.32
C SER A 184 -6.58 -9.52 2.68
N ALA A 185 -5.81 -8.65 2.01
CA ALA A 185 -5.85 -7.21 2.23
C ALA A 185 -7.20 -6.60 1.81
N LEU A 186 -7.76 -7.04 0.68
CA LEU A 186 -9.09 -6.61 0.23
C LEU A 186 -10.19 -7.05 1.19
N ILE A 187 -10.16 -8.31 1.66
CA ILE A 187 -11.10 -8.83 2.67
C ILE A 187 -10.99 -8.03 3.96
N ALA A 188 -9.77 -7.72 4.42
CA ALA A 188 -9.56 -6.90 5.61
C ALA A 188 -10.15 -5.49 5.45
N LEU A 189 -9.93 -4.83 4.30
CA LEU A 189 -10.49 -3.51 4.01
C LEU A 189 -12.02 -3.52 3.94
N VAL A 190 -12.61 -4.45 3.20
CA VAL A 190 -14.07 -4.56 3.05
C VAL A 190 -14.71 -5.01 4.36
N GLY A 191 -14.11 -5.98 5.04
CA GLY A 191 -14.58 -6.47 6.34
C GLY A 191 -14.60 -5.37 7.39
N THR A 192 -13.51 -4.60 7.54
CA THR A 192 -13.49 -3.45 8.46
C THR A 192 -14.50 -2.38 8.06
N ALA A 193 -14.69 -2.11 6.77
CA ALA A 193 -15.71 -1.17 6.32
C ALA A 193 -17.12 -1.63 6.70
N ALA A 194 -17.44 -2.90 6.43
CA ALA A 194 -18.75 -3.49 6.75
C ALA A 194 -19.04 -3.45 8.24
N VAL A 195 -18.09 -3.91 9.07
CA VAL A 195 -18.22 -3.88 10.53
C VAL A 195 -18.35 -2.44 11.03
N THR A 196 -17.54 -1.51 10.55
CA THR A 196 -17.58 -0.10 10.95
C THR A 196 -18.95 0.54 10.61
N LEU A 197 -19.49 0.28 9.42
CA LEU A 197 -20.80 0.79 9.01
C LEU A 197 -21.95 0.13 9.79
N LEU A 198 -21.86 -1.17 10.03
CA LEU A 198 -22.85 -1.91 10.82
C LEU A 198 -22.90 -1.38 12.25
N VAL A 199 -21.73 -1.27 12.88
CA VAL A 199 -21.57 -0.70 14.22
C VAL A 199 -22.07 0.74 14.28
N ALA A 200 -21.74 1.55 13.27
CA ALA A 200 -22.23 2.91 13.19
C ALA A 200 -23.76 3.01 13.03
N ARG A 201 -24.44 1.99 12.48
CA ARG A 201 -25.90 1.98 12.29
C ARG A 201 -26.65 1.40 13.47
N LEU A 202 -26.19 0.28 14.04
CA LEU A 202 -26.99 -0.58 14.93
C LEU A 202 -26.73 -0.35 16.42
N LEU A 203 -25.53 0.10 16.82
CA LEU A 203 -25.17 0.12 18.22
C LEU A 203 -25.34 1.48 18.88
N PRO A 204 -25.86 1.51 20.14
CA PRO A 204 -25.86 2.70 20.97
C PRO A 204 -24.43 3.10 21.34
N ARG A 205 -24.22 4.36 21.67
CA ARG A 205 -22.97 5.12 21.74
C ARG A 205 -21.78 4.50 22.52
N ARG A 206 -21.98 3.41 23.30
CA ARG A 206 -20.94 2.87 24.21
C ARG A 206 -20.24 1.58 23.73
N TRP A 207 -20.87 0.74 22.92
CA TRP A 207 -20.36 -0.57 22.48
C TRP A 207 -19.62 -0.59 21.10
N PRO A 208 -19.74 0.44 20.25
CA PRO A 208 -19.19 0.43 18.89
C PRO A 208 -17.68 0.15 18.85
N TYR A 209 -16.95 0.69 19.81
CA TYR A 209 -15.49 0.60 19.81
C TYR A 209 -14.96 -0.80 20.12
N ALA A 210 -15.57 -1.53 21.05
CA ALA A 210 -15.13 -2.88 21.41
C ALA A 210 -15.28 -3.83 20.22
N LEU A 211 -16.47 -3.81 19.55
CA LEU A 211 -16.72 -4.63 18.37
C LEU A 211 -15.84 -4.25 17.18
N MET A 212 -15.67 -2.96 16.94
CA MET A 212 -14.77 -2.48 15.88
C MET A 212 -13.33 -2.89 16.14
N PHE A 213 -12.86 -2.76 17.38
CA PHE A 213 -11.51 -3.13 17.78
C PHE A 213 -11.29 -4.65 17.67
N SER A 214 -12.24 -5.47 18.12
CA SER A 214 -12.17 -6.93 17.99
C SER A 214 -12.15 -7.38 16.52
N ALA A 215 -13.00 -6.79 15.68
CA ALA A 215 -13.01 -7.07 14.25
C ALA A 215 -11.70 -6.64 13.58
N TRP A 216 -11.18 -5.47 13.94
CA TRP A 216 -9.89 -4.99 13.43
C TRP A 216 -8.75 -5.90 13.82
N LEU A 217 -8.66 -6.36 15.07
CA LEU A 217 -7.66 -7.34 15.50
C LEU A 217 -7.79 -8.68 14.76
N GLY A 218 -9.01 -9.19 14.59
CA GLY A 218 -9.25 -10.43 13.83
C GLY A 218 -8.83 -10.31 12.36
N LEU A 219 -9.11 -9.18 11.72
CA LEU A 219 -8.71 -8.92 10.33
C LEU A 219 -7.21 -8.65 10.20
N SER A 220 -6.58 -8.04 11.20
CA SER A 220 -5.11 -7.91 11.27
C SER A 220 -4.44 -9.28 11.37
N ALA A 221 -5.00 -10.18 12.19
CA ALA A 221 -4.51 -11.56 12.29
C ALA A 221 -4.67 -12.31 10.96
N LEU A 222 -5.78 -12.08 10.22
CA LEU A 222 -5.96 -12.66 8.88
C LEU A 222 -4.85 -12.22 7.91
N VAL A 223 -4.54 -10.91 7.87
CA VAL A 223 -3.47 -10.39 6.98
C VAL A 223 -2.10 -10.90 7.42
N TRP A 224 -1.87 -11.06 8.73
CA TRP A 224 -0.64 -11.63 9.27
C TRP A 224 -0.42 -13.08 8.83
N HIS A 225 -1.46 -13.91 8.89
CA HIS A 225 -1.36 -15.33 8.52
C HIS A 225 -1.35 -15.57 7.01
N TYR A 226 -1.95 -14.66 6.23
CA TYR A 226 -2.06 -14.77 4.78
C TYR A 226 -1.53 -13.49 4.11
N PRO A 227 -0.22 -13.19 4.25
CA PRO A 227 0.35 -12.00 3.62
C PRO A 227 0.24 -12.13 2.09
N PRO A 228 -0.04 -11.04 1.38
CA PRO A 228 0.03 -11.04 -0.07
C PRO A 228 1.47 -11.35 -0.52
N PRO A 229 1.63 -12.03 -1.66
CA PRO A 229 2.96 -12.39 -2.17
C PRO A 229 3.81 -11.13 -2.39
N PRO A 230 5.13 -11.21 -2.14
CA PRO A 230 6.03 -10.09 -2.37
C PRO A 230 6.00 -9.67 -3.84
N SER A 231 6.10 -8.38 -4.10
CA SER A 231 6.13 -7.86 -5.46
C SER A 231 7.37 -8.39 -6.21
N ARG A 232 7.22 -8.72 -7.49
CA ARG A 232 8.33 -9.20 -8.33
C ARG A 232 9.52 -8.24 -8.33
N ALA A 233 9.29 -6.94 -8.16
CA ALA A 233 10.35 -5.94 -8.03
C ALA A 233 11.22 -6.16 -6.78
N ALA A 234 10.64 -6.55 -5.65
CA ALA A 234 11.39 -6.89 -4.45
C ALA A 234 12.21 -8.18 -4.60
N LEU A 235 11.76 -9.11 -5.44
CA LEU A 235 12.47 -10.36 -5.73
C LEU A 235 13.65 -10.15 -6.69
N SER A 236 13.56 -9.21 -7.63
CA SER A 236 14.65 -8.93 -8.58
C SER A 236 15.83 -8.21 -7.92
N ASP A 237 15.57 -7.39 -6.90
CA ASP A 237 16.62 -6.67 -6.16
C ASP A 237 17.36 -7.57 -5.14
N GLY A 238 16.71 -8.62 -4.65
CA GLY A 238 17.29 -9.62 -3.75
C GLY A 238 18.23 -10.64 -4.46
N GLY A 239 18.23 -10.64 -5.80
CA GLY A 239 19.02 -11.59 -6.60
C GLY A 239 20.52 -11.26 -6.73
N THR A 240 20.95 -10.06 -6.36
CA THR A 240 22.35 -9.67 -6.21
C THR A 240 22.82 -9.79 -4.76
N ARG A 241 22.55 -10.92 -4.09
CA ARG A 241 23.45 -11.28 -2.98
C ARG A 241 24.84 -11.39 -3.60
N PRO A 242 25.83 -10.60 -3.13
CA PRO A 242 27.21 -10.89 -3.45
C PRO A 242 27.40 -12.36 -3.09
N ALA A 243 27.83 -13.16 -4.07
CA ALA A 243 28.27 -14.51 -3.79
C ALA A 243 29.16 -14.38 -2.55
N GLU A 244 28.73 -14.97 -1.43
CA GLU A 244 29.57 -15.09 -0.27
C GLU A 244 30.86 -15.72 -0.81
N THR A 245 31.86 -14.87 -1.00
CA THR A 245 33.22 -15.30 -1.21
C THR A 245 33.52 -16.08 0.04
N GLY A 246 33.24 -17.39 -0.05
CA GLY A 246 33.54 -18.34 0.99
C GLY A 246 34.98 -18.17 1.38
N MET A 247 35.20 -17.47 2.44
CA MET A 247 36.45 -17.43 3.15
C MET A 247 36.64 -18.84 3.70
N ARG A 248 37.03 -19.73 2.77
CA ARG A 248 37.53 -21.05 3.07
C ARG A 248 38.77 -20.83 3.90
N LYS A 249 38.57 -20.81 5.20
CA LYS A 249 39.65 -20.89 6.18
C LYS A 249 40.42 -22.16 5.86
N ALA A 250 41.54 -21.98 5.17
CA ALA A 250 42.52 -23.03 4.97
C ALA A 250 43.12 -23.36 6.33
N SER A 251 42.50 -24.33 7.03
CA SER A 251 43.18 -25.06 8.09
C SER A 251 44.20 -25.97 7.39
N GLY A 252 45.48 -25.54 7.46
CA GLY A 252 46.60 -26.35 7.04
C GLY A 252 46.61 -27.67 7.80
N PHE A 253 46.56 -28.75 7.05
CA PHE A 253 47.02 -30.03 7.48
C PHE A 253 47.97 -30.55 6.39
N SER A 254 49.26 -30.41 6.63
CA SER A 254 50.31 -31.02 5.86
C SER A 254 50.31 -32.51 6.11
N ALA A 255 50.21 -33.31 5.06
CA ALA A 255 50.65 -34.70 5.07
C ALA A 255 51.43 -34.96 3.78
N PRO A 256 52.62 -35.58 3.85
CA PRO A 256 53.51 -35.75 2.73
C PRO A 256 53.25 -37.07 1.97
N GLY A 257 53.48 -37.03 0.64
CA GLY A 257 53.90 -38.19 -0.13
C GLY A 257 52.84 -39.04 -0.77
N ALA A 258 52.73 -38.94 -2.11
CA ALA A 258 52.72 -40.10 -3.00
C ALA A 258 52.69 -39.59 -4.44
N ASP A 259 53.77 -39.82 -5.14
CA ASP A 259 53.91 -39.83 -6.61
C ASP A 259 52.82 -40.67 -7.29
N ARG A 260 52.24 -40.12 -8.35
CA ARG A 260 51.74 -40.92 -9.51
C ARG A 260 51.58 -40.02 -10.73
N PRO A 261 52.13 -40.48 -11.90
CA PRO A 261 52.12 -39.73 -13.15
C PRO A 261 50.94 -40.12 -14.06
N HIS A 262 50.67 -39.21 -15.00
CA HIS A 262 50.04 -39.41 -16.30
C HIS A 262 48.66 -40.05 -16.43
N ALA A 263 47.71 -39.24 -16.93
CA ALA A 263 46.90 -39.58 -18.11
C ALA A 263 46.25 -38.32 -18.69
N ALA A 264 46.68 -37.99 -19.90
CA ALA A 264 46.01 -37.05 -20.79
C ALA A 264 44.67 -37.65 -21.21
N VAL A 265 43.55 -36.93 -21.00
CA VAL A 265 42.27 -37.27 -21.61
C VAL A 265 41.73 -36.02 -22.31
N ALA A 266 41.43 -36.28 -23.60
CA ALA A 266 41.03 -35.38 -24.65
C ALA A 266 39.76 -34.57 -24.34
N ALA A 267 39.75 -33.33 -24.89
CA ALA A 267 38.58 -32.45 -24.93
C ALA A 267 37.49 -32.99 -25.85
N PRO A 268 36.18 -32.94 -25.48
CA PRO A 268 35.10 -33.22 -26.43
C PRO A 268 34.81 -31.99 -27.30
N THR A 269 34.85 -32.20 -28.59
CA THR A 269 34.41 -31.34 -29.68
C THR A 269 32.95 -30.93 -29.56
N ARG A 270 32.71 -29.63 -29.69
CA ARG A 270 31.36 -29.01 -29.81
C ARG A 270 30.75 -29.34 -31.16
N PRO A 271 29.50 -29.82 -31.27
CA PRO A 271 28.82 -29.93 -32.56
C PRO A 271 28.28 -28.57 -33.02
N ALA A 272 28.44 -28.30 -34.30
CA ALA A 272 28.03 -27.13 -35.03
C ALA A 272 26.51 -26.91 -35.01
N ALA A 273 26.09 -25.68 -34.76
CA ALA A 273 24.73 -25.20 -34.83
C ALA A 273 24.23 -25.25 -36.29
N LYS A 274 23.16 -26.01 -36.52
CA LYS A 274 22.44 -26.17 -37.77
C LYS A 274 21.60 -24.91 -38.02
N ALA A 275 21.88 -24.19 -39.11
CA ALA A 275 21.15 -23.04 -39.59
C ALA A 275 19.71 -23.41 -39.95
N ALA A 276 18.74 -22.64 -39.50
CA ALA A 276 17.33 -22.75 -39.86
C ALA A 276 17.04 -22.00 -41.18
N PRO A 277 16.16 -22.53 -42.05
CA PRO A 277 15.88 -21.94 -43.35
C PRO A 277 14.94 -20.72 -43.26
N HIS A 278 15.28 -19.69 -44.03
CA HIS A 278 14.48 -18.53 -44.35
C HIS A 278 13.11 -18.90 -44.96
N ARG A 279 12.01 -18.42 -44.38
CA ARG A 279 10.68 -18.41 -45.01
C ARG A 279 10.45 -17.08 -45.72
N PRO A 280 10.02 -17.08 -47.00
CA PRO A 280 9.69 -15.87 -47.72
C PRO A 280 8.34 -15.29 -47.26
N ARG A 281 8.26 -13.94 -47.14
CA ARG A 281 7.04 -13.20 -47.01
C ARG A 281 6.24 -13.25 -48.29
N SER A 282 5.02 -13.76 -48.23
CA SER A 282 4.00 -13.56 -49.28
C SER A 282 3.26 -12.24 -48.98
N ALA A 283 3.29 -11.33 -49.97
CA ALA A 283 2.40 -10.18 -50.08
C ALA A 283 1.02 -10.66 -50.52
N LEU A 284 -0.02 -10.17 -49.84
CA LEU A 284 -1.32 -9.75 -50.36
C LEU A 284 -2.00 -8.89 -49.28
#